data_c3ebc5fbd79d7eaa2d0b176e81358eb5
#
_entry.id   c3ebc5fbd79d7eaa2d0b176e81358eb5
#
_cell.length_a   1.000
_cell.length_b   1.000
_cell.length_c   1.000
_cell.angle_alpha   90.00
_cell.angle_beta   90.00
_cell.angle_gamma   90.00
#
_symmetry.space_group_name_H-M   'P 1'
#
loop_
_entity.id
_entity.type
_entity.pdbx_description
1 polymer ?
#
loop_
_entity_poly.entity_id
_entity_poly.type
_entity_poly.pdbx_seq_one_letter_code
_entity_poly.pdbx_strand_id
1 'polypeptide(L)'
;MAPVSTIPEAAPTPAAPAPESDIPEPPTASEQQAQHDAYKQSSRDLDTRVELSGHSAQELKMSFERFMASLYMTAMMQLGLMHEQGGQPGVDLIGARQTIDTLGMIAEKTKGNLTPKEQGFLQNCLYELRMAYVEVTNTLAHPPQAPGPITGTNG
;
A
#
# COMPACT_ATOMS: atom_id res chain seq x y z
N MET A 1 7.02 26.91 -66.39
CA MET A 1 7.46 25.93 -65.37
C MET A 1 7.74 26.68 -64.11
N ALA A 2 6.85 26.60 -63.13
CA ALA A 2 7.09 27.15 -61.79
C ALA A 2 7.76 26.08 -60.92
N PRO A 3 8.84 26.44 -60.19
CA PRO A 3 9.46 25.48 -59.25
C PRO A 3 8.54 25.23 -58.06
N VAL A 4 8.28 23.97 -57.78
CA VAL A 4 7.54 23.55 -56.61
C VAL A 4 8.43 23.76 -55.40
N SER A 5 8.08 24.75 -54.58
CA SER A 5 8.72 24.92 -53.25
C SER A 5 8.28 23.80 -52.32
N THR A 6 9.13 22.84 -52.13
CA THR A 6 8.95 21.88 -51.04
C THR A 6 9.19 22.58 -49.71
N ILE A 7 8.13 22.76 -48.94
CA ILE A 7 8.21 23.21 -47.55
C ILE A 7 8.84 22.04 -46.80
N PRO A 8 9.95 22.21 -46.10
CA PRO A 8 10.47 21.17 -45.22
C PRO A 8 9.49 21.00 -44.05
N GLU A 9 8.91 19.82 -43.98
CA GLU A 9 8.12 19.38 -42.83
C GLU A 9 9.02 19.45 -41.59
N ALA A 10 8.70 20.35 -40.67
CA ALA A 10 9.39 20.45 -39.43
C ALA A 10 9.12 19.20 -38.59
N ALA A 11 10.15 18.45 -38.27
CA ALA A 11 10.06 17.33 -37.38
C ALA A 11 9.46 17.80 -36.01
N PRO A 12 8.56 17.01 -35.38
CA PRO A 12 7.99 17.41 -34.10
C PRO A 12 9.13 17.55 -33.09
N THR A 13 9.26 18.74 -32.56
CA THR A 13 10.19 19.02 -31.48
C THR A 13 9.76 18.16 -30.28
N PRO A 14 10.65 17.34 -29.70
CA PRO A 14 10.29 16.63 -28.48
C PRO A 14 9.87 17.64 -27.42
N ALA A 15 8.72 17.40 -26.79
CA ALA A 15 8.24 18.26 -25.72
C ALA A 15 9.35 18.38 -24.66
N ALA A 16 9.72 19.61 -24.31
CA ALA A 16 10.67 19.85 -23.23
C ALA A 16 10.17 19.17 -21.95
N PRO A 17 11.03 18.49 -21.19
CA PRO A 17 10.59 17.96 -19.90
C PRO A 17 10.04 19.11 -19.07
N ALA A 18 8.93 18.85 -18.35
CA ALA A 18 8.34 19.82 -17.45
C ALA A 18 9.43 20.41 -16.54
N PRO A 19 9.42 21.73 -16.29
CA PRO A 19 10.48 22.34 -15.49
C PRO A 19 10.52 21.67 -14.11
N GLU A 20 11.68 21.17 -13.74
CA GLU A 20 11.97 20.58 -12.41
C GLU A 20 11.87 21.62 -11.28
N SER A 21 11.43 22.84 -11.59
CA SER A 21 11.42 24.00 -10.71
C SER A 21 10.41 23.95 -9.55
N ASP A 22 9.50 22.96 -9.53
CA ASP A 22 8.52 22.83 -8.45
C ASP A 22 8.89 21.77 -7.38
N ILE A 23 10.05 21.13 -7.52
CA ILE A 23 10.55 20.20 -6.51
C ILE A 23 11.43 21.02 -5.55
N PRO A 24 11.05 21.13 -4.26
CA PRO A 24 11.89 21.84 -3.30
C PRO A 24 13.25 21.15 -3.19
N GLU A 25 14.32 21.93 -3.04
CA GLU A 25 15.65 21.38 -2.82
C GLU A 25 15.63 20.45 -1.58
N PRO A 26 16.25 19.27 -1.68
CA PRO A 26 16.37 18.41 -0.51
C PRO A 26 17.24 19.08 0.56
N PRO A 27 16.98 18.78 1.84
CA PRO A 27 17.79 19.35 2.92
C PRO A 27 19.25 18.91 2.79
N THR A 28 20.17 19.76 3.23
CA THR A 28 21.61 19.48 3.24
C THR A 28 21.93 18.31 4.18
N ALA A 29 23.08 17.68 3.99
CA ALA A 29 23.55 16.60 4.88
C ALA A 29 23.61 17.06 6.35
N SER A 30 24.02 18.30 6.60
CA SER A 30 24.08 18.88 7.94
C SER A 30 22.68 19.04 8.57
N GLU A 31 21.73 19.54 7.79
CA GLU A 31 20.34 19.66 8.24
C GLU A 31 19.70 18.30 8.52
N GLN A 32 19.94 17.32 7.66
CA GLN A 32 19.48 15.95 7.87
C GLN A 32 20.05 15.33 9.14
N GLN A 33 21.35 15.53 9.39
CA GLN A 33 22.01 15.00 10.58
C GLN A 33 21.46 15.66 11.85
N ALA A 34 21.32 16.99 11.86
CA ALA A 34 20.76 17.70 12.99
C ALA A 34 19.32 17.25 13.32
N GLN A 35 18.51 17.08 12.29
CA GLN A 35 17.12 16.62 12.45
C GLN A 35 17.06 15.17 12.94
N HIS A 36 17.93 14.32 12.43
CA HIS A 36 18.02 12.93 12.86
C HIS A 36 18.40 12.83 14.36
N ASP A 37 19.36 13.63 14.80
CA ASP A 37 19.78 13.66 16.19
C ASP A 37 18.68 14.17 17.12
N ALA A 38 17.96 15.21 16.70
CA ALA A 38 16.81 15.73 17.43
C ALA A 38 15.69 14.71 17.50
N TYR A 39 15.41 14.00 16.42
CA TYR A 39 14.42 12.93 16.38
C TYR A 39 14.80 11.78 17.35
N LYS A 40 16.07 11.36 17.35
CA LYS A 40 16.53 10.33 18.26
C LYS A 40 16.37 10.73 19.73
N GLN A 41 16.68 11.99 20.06
CA GLN A 41 16.53 12.47 21.42
C GLN A 41 15.06 12.49 21.85
N SER A 42 14.18 13.04 21.01
CA SER A 42 12.73 13.04 21.26
C SER A 42 12.17 11.63 21.42
N SER A 43 12.66 10.69 20.62
CA SER A 43 12.24 9.27 20.71
C SER A 43 12.64 8.63 22.02
N ARG A 44 13.85 8.90 22.51
CA ARG A 44 14.31 8.41 23.83
C ARG A 44 13.47 9.00 24.96
N ASP A 45 13.14 10.28 24.87
CA ASP A 45 12.31 10.93 25.87
C ASP A 45 10.90 10.30 25.91
N LEU A 46 10.35 9.99 24.75
CA LEU A 46 9.07 9.28 24.65
C LEU A 46 9.17 7.86 25.22
N ASP A 47 10.21 7.12 24.88
CA ASP A 47 10.43 5.75 25.40
C ASP A 47 10.46 5.76 26.94
N THR A 48 11.15 6.74 27.53
CA THR A 48 11.20 6.90 28.99
C THR A 48 9.78 7.13 29.57
N ARG A 49 8.97 7.97 28.96
CA ARG A 49 7.59 8.21 29.40
C ARG A 49 6.71 6.98 29.27
N VAL A 50 6.88 6.21 28.19
CA VAL A 50 6.15 4.97 27.95
C VAL A 50 6.48 3.95 29.06
N GLU A 51 7.75 3.78 29.38
CA GLU A 51 8.19 2.87 30.44
C GLU A 51 7.70 3.30 31.83
N LEU A 52 7.71 4.61 32.11
CA LEU A 52 7.17 5.14 33.35
C LEU A 52 5.66 4.92 33.50
N SER A 53 4.94 4.78 32.38
CA SER A 53 3.50 4.48 32.38
C SER A 53 3.19 2.98 32.50
N GLY A 54 4.20 2.12 32.64
CA GLY A 54 4.04 0.69 32.81
C GLY A 54 4.03 -0.12 31.52
N HIS A 55 4.32 0.50 30.38
CA HIS A 55 4.43 -0.17 29.08
C HIS A 55 5.90 -0.40 28.72
N SER A 56 6.15 -1.40 27.87
CA SER A 56 7.49 -1.66 27.34
C SER A 56 7.70 -0.90 26.03
N ALA A 57 8.68 0.02 26.02
CA ALA A 57 9.06 0.72 24.78
C ALA A 57 9.56 -0.26 23.71
N GLN A 58 10.21 -1.35 24.14
CA GLN A 58 10.71 -2.39 23.22
C GLN A 58 9.58 -3.08 22.44
N GLU A 59 8.44 -3.31 23.08
CA GLU A 59 7.27 -3.91 22.45
C GLU A 59 6.60 -2.99 21.43
N LEU A 60 6.84 -1.69 21.51
CA LEU A 60 6.26 -0.70 20.61
C LEU A 60 7.15 -0.36 19.41
N LYS A 61 8.36 -0.93 19.35
CA LYS A 61 9.27 -0.69 18.21
C LYS A 61 8.69 -1.20 16.90
N MET A 62 8.78 -0.35 15.88
CA MET A 62 8.40 -0.75 14.53
C MET A 62 9.44 -1.73 13.97
N SER A 63 8.95 -2.75 13.28
CA SER A 63 9.75 -3.70 12.52
C SER A 63 9.18 -3.83 11.11
N PHE A 64 9.96 -4.40 10.20
CA PHE A 64 9.47 -4.66 8.85
C PHE A 64 8.25 -5.59 8.88
N GLU A 65 8.29 -6.65 9.67
CA GLU A 65 7.17 -7.58 9.83
C GLU A 65 5.93 -6.88 10.38
N ARG A 66 6.08 -6.02 11.38
CA ARG A 66 4.98 -5.26 11.96
C ARG A 66 4.36 -4.29 10.95
N PHE A 67 5.19 -3.66 10.12
CA PHE A 67 4.71 -2.81 9.04
C PHE A 67 3.91 -3.61 8.00
N MET A 68 4.45 -4.76 7.57
CA MET A 68 3.73 -5.64 6.64
C MET A 68 2.42 -6.15 7.23
N ALA A 69 2.40 -6.50 8.50
CA ALA A 69 1.20 -6.92 9.21
C ALA A 69 0.13 -5.82 9.22
N SER A 70 0.54 -4.56 9.42
CA SER A 70 -0.40 -3.44 9.41
C SER A 70 -1.06 -3.25 8.04
N LEU A 71 -0.31 -3.40 6.96
CA LEU A 71 -0.84 -3.35 5.61
C LEU A 71 -1.74 -4.54 5.30
N TYR A 72 -1.36 -5.73 5.76
CA TYR A 72 -2.19 -6.93 5.66
C TYR A 72 -3.55 -6.73 6.34
N MET A 73 -3.56 -6.25 7.56
CA MET A 73 -4.79 -5.97 8.31
C MET A 73 -5.65 -4.92 7.60
N THR A 74 -5.03 -3.87 7.09
CA THR A 74 -5.72 -2.83 6.33
C THR A 74 -6.42 -3.41 5.10
N ALA A 75 -5.71 -4.22 4.32
CA ALA A 75 -6.27 -4.87 3.15
C ALA A 75 -7.41 -5.84 3.51
N MET A 76 -7.26 -6.61 4.59
CA MET A 76 -8.30 -7.52 5.07
C MET A 76 -9.57 -6.76 5.48
N MET A 77 -9.43 -5.63 6.13
CA MET A 77 -10.56 -4.75 6.46
C MET A 77 -11.23 -4.19 5.21
N GLN A 78 -10.44 -3.74 4.25
CA GLN A 78 -10.94 -3.22 2.97
C GLN A 78 -11.66 -4.30 2.15
N LEU A 79 -11.21 -5.54 2.24
CA LEU A 79 -11.90 -6.69 1.61
C LEU A 79 -13.17 -7.11 2.34
N GLY A 80 -13.47 -6.53 3.50
CA GLY A 80 -14.63 -6.90 4.29
C GLY A 80 -14.47 -8.20 5.07
N LEU A 81 -13.24 -8.71 5.18
CA LEU A 81 -12.94 -9.98 5.87
C LEU A 81 -12.61 -9.80 7.35
N MET A 82 -12.32 -8.57 7.76
CA MET A 82 -12.13 -8.19 9.15
C MET A 82 -12.82 -6.85 9.39
N HIS A 83 -13.49 -6.71 10.52
CA HIS A 83 -14.15 -5.46 10.90
C HIS A 83 -14.02 -5.26 12.42
N GLU A 84 -14.01 -4.01 12.83
CA GLU A 84 -14.02 -3.66 14.24
C GLU A 84 -15.39 -4.00 14.87
N GLN A 85 -15.39 -4.34 16.14
CA GLN A 85 -16.63 -4.62 16.88
C GLN A 85 -17.57 -3.42 16.81
N GLY A 86 -18.79 -3.65 16.30
CA GLY A 86 -19.80 -2.60 16.12
C GLY A 86 -19.70 -1.86 14.79
N GLY A 87 -18.67 -2.14 13.97
CA GLY A 87 -18.54 -1.58 12.62
C GLY A 87 -19.42 -2.35 11.62
N GLN A 88 -19.98 -1.63 10.66
CA GLN A 88 -20.65 -2.28 9.52
C GLN A 88 -19.57 -2.85 8.58
N PRO A 89 -19.66 -4.15 8.20
CA PRO A 89 -18.75 -4.67 7.19
C PRO A 89 -18.99 -3.97 5.86
N GLY A 90 -17.97 -3.29 5.36
CA GLY A 90 -17.98 -2.67 4.05
C GLY A 90 -16.85 -3.22 3.21
N VAL A 91 -17.05 -3.29 1.90
CA VAL A 91 -16.03 -3.71 0.95
C VAL A 91 -15.55 -2.51 0.16
N ASP A 92 -14.25 -2.24 0.23
CA ASP A 92 -13.55 -1.22 -0.55
C ASP A 92 -12.52 -1.91 -1.44
N LEU A 93 -12.95 -2.37 -2.61
CA LEU A 93 -12.08 -3.10 -3.54
C LEU A 93 -10.99 -2.22 -4.13
N ILE A 94 -11.24 -0.94 -4.32
CA ILE A 94 -10.25 0.00 -4.85
C ILE A 94 -9.14 0.19 -3.81
N GLY A 95 -9.50 0.45 -2.57
CA GLY A 95 -8.55 0.57 -1.47
C GLY A 95 -7.77 -0.73 -1.23
N ALA A 96 -8.46 -1.87 -1.25
CA ALA A 96 -7.81 -3.18 -1.12
C ALA A 96 -6.76 -3.42 -2.20
N ARG A 97 -7.10 -3.16 -3.45
CA ARG A 97 -6.15 -3.26 -4.56
C ARG A 97 -4.94 -2.36 -4.36
N GLN A 98 -5.16 -1.11 -3.98
CA GLN A 98 -4.06 -0.17 -3.73
C GLN A 98 -3.14 -0.64 -2.61
N THR A 99 -3.69 -1.20 -1.53
CA THR A 99 -2.91 -1.74 -0.43
C THR A 99 -2.10 -2.97 -0.86
N ILE A 100 -2.70 -3.88 -1.62
CA ILE A 100 -2.02 -5.07 -2.16
C ILE A 100 -0.91 -4.66 -3.14
N ASP A 101 -1.19 -3.71 -4.03
CA ASP A 101 -0.20 -3.19 -4.97
C ASP A 101 0.94 -2.48 -4.24
N THR A 102 0.65 -1.80 -3.13
CA THR A 102 1.68 -1.21 -2.26
C THR A 102 2.61 -2.28 -1.70
N LEU A 103 2.07 -3.39 -1.20
CA LEU A 103 2.88 -4.53 -0.75
C LEU A 103 3.73 -5.11 -1.87
N GLY A 104 3.16 -5.24 -3.07
CA GLY A 104 3.90 -5.68 -4.26
C GLY A 104 5.05 -4.74 -4.63
N MET A 105 4.79 -3.44 -4.56
CA MET A 105 5.82 -2.41 -4.80
C MET A 105 6.93 -2.48 -3.74
N ILE A 106 6.57 -2.65 -2.47
CA ILE A 106 7.54 -2.82 -1.39
C ILE A 106 8.41 -4.06 -1.65
N ALA A 107 7.81 -5.19 -2.08
CA ALA A 107 8.55 -6.40 -2.42
C ALA A 107 9.61 -6.14 -3.50
N GLU A 108 9.26 -5.39 -4.54
CA GLU A 108 10.21 -5.03 -5.60
C GLU A 108 11.30 -4.07 -5.09
N LYS A 109 10.93 -3.05 -4.32
CA LYS A 109 11.86 -2.04 -3.83
C LYS A 109 12.81 -2.55 -2.75
N THR A 110 12.45 -3.59 -2.02
CA THR A 110 13.26 -4.17 -0.95
C THR A 110 14.03 -5.42 -1.38
N LYS A 111 13.94 -5.81 -2.64
CA LYS A 111 14.58 -7.01 -3.18
C LYS A 111 16.09 -7.03 -2.88
N GLY A 112 16.53 -8.11 -2.26
CA GLY A 112 17.92 -8.28 -1.84
C GLY A 112 18.27 -7.64 -0.48
N ASN A 113 17.37 -6.91 0.15
CA ASN A 113 17.60 -6.23 1.43
C ASN A 113 16.84 -6.83 2.61
N LEU A 114 16.04 -7.86 2.39
CA LEU A 114 15.26 -8.49 3.44
C LEU A 114 15.96 -9.73 3.98
N THR A 115 15.77 -9.98 5.29
CA THR A 115 16.12 -11.27 5.86
C THR A 115 15.22 -12.36 5.27
N PRO A 116 15.64 -13.66 5.29
CA PRO A 116 14.77 -14.74 4.82
C PRO A 116 13.40 -14.77 5.53
N LYS A 117 13.36 -14.45 6.82
CA LYS A 117 12.12 -14.38 7.61
C LYS A 117 11.21 -13.24 7.13
N GLU A 118 11.77 -12.05 6.93
CA GLU A 118 11.03 -10.89 6.40
C GLU A 118 10.50 -11.17 5.00
N GLN A 119 11.32 -11.75 4.14
CA GLN A 119 10.93 -12.11 2.78
C GLN A 119 9.80 -13.13 2.77
N GLY A 120 9.90 -14.19 3.57
CA GLY A 120 8.86 -15.21 3.70
C GLY A 120 7.54 -14.62 4.19
N PHE A 121 7.60 -13.76 5.19
CA PHE A 121 6.43 -13.07 5.73
C PHE A 121 5.73 -12.20 4.67
N LEU A 122 6.50 -11.39 3.96
CA LEU A 122 5.98 -10.54 2.87
C LEU A 122 5.34 -11.38 1.76
N GLN A 123 6.00 -12.45 1.33
CA GLN A 123 5.49 -13.35 0.29
C GLN A 123 4.16 -13.99 0.72
N ASN A 124 4.05 -14.44 1.96
CA ASN A 124 2.83 -15.03 2.49
C ASN A 124 1.69 -14.00 2.54
N CYS A 125 1.97 -12.79 3.01
CA CYS A 125 0.97 -11.70 3.02
C CYS A 125 0.44 -11.41 1.62
N LEU A 126 1.34 -11.25 0.64
CA LEU A 126 0.96 -10.99 -0.75
C LEU A 126 0.12 -12.13 -1.34
N TYR A 127 0.54 -13.36 -1.12
CA TYR A 127 -0.16 -14.54 -1.63
C TYR A 127 -1.59 -14.61 -1.08
N GLU A 128 -1.75 -14.51 0.23
CA GLU A 128 -3.04 -14.59 0.89
C GLU A 128 -3.97 -13.45 0.47
N LEU A 129 -3.44 -12.22 0.40
CA LEU A 129 -4.23 -11.06 0.03
C LEU A 129 -4.67 -11.10 -1.44
N ARG A 130 -3.79 -11.54 -2.33
CA ARG A 130 -4.15 -11.70 -3.75
C ARG A 130 -5.22 -12.77 -3.95
N MET A 131 -5.11 -13.88 -3.24
CA MET A 131 -6.14 -14.91 -3.23
C MET A 131 -7.47 -14.37 -2.70
N ALA A 132 -7.43 -13.71 -1.55
CA ALA A 132 -8.63 -13.13 -0.93
C ALA A 132 -9.28 -12.08 -1.83
N TYR A 133 -8.49 -11.23 -2.48
CA TYR A 133 -9.00 -10.23 -3.43
C TYR A 133 -9.73 -10.88 -4.60
N VAL A 134 -9.14 -11.91 -5.19
CA VAL A 134 -9.76 -12.63 -6.31
C VAL A 134 -11.06 -13.29 -5.86
N GLU A 135 -11.08 -13.93 -4.70
CA GLU A 135 -12.27 -14.57 -4.16
C GLU A 135 -13.39 -13.57 -3.88
N VAL A 136 -13.10 -12.47 -3.21
CA VAL A 136 -14.09 -11.42 -2.92
C VAL A 136 -14.61 -10.80 -4.21
N THR A 137 -13.73 -10.52 -5.16
CA THR A 137 -14.12 -9.96 -6.47
C THR A 137 -15.04 -10.91 -7.22
N ASN A 138 -14.72 -12.21 -7.24
CA ASN A 138 -15.56 -13.21 -7.89
C ASN A 138 -16.92 -13.33 -7.21
N THR A 139 -16.97 -13.32 -5.89
CA THR A 139 -18.22 -13.40 -5.12
C THR A 139 -19.13 -12.20 -5.41
N LEU A 140 -18.56 -11.01 -5.53
CA LEU A 140 -19.32 -9.79 -5.86
C LEU A 140 -19.79 -9.76 -7.32
N ALA A 141 -19.00 -10.31 -8.23
CA ALA A 141 -19.37 -10.41 -9.64
C ALA A 141 -20.42 -11.48 -9.90
N HIS A 142 -20.43 -12.53 -9.09
CA HIS A 142 -21.34 -13.67 -9.19
C HIS A 142 -22.00 -13.92 -7.82
N PRO A 143 -22.92 -13.02 -7.38
CA PRO A 143 -23.58 -13.23 -6.10
C PRO A 143 -24.36 -14.53 -6.11
N PRO A 144 -24.40 -15.30 -4.98
CA PRO A 144 -25.19 -16.51 -4.91
C PRO A 144 -26.65 -16.18 -5.21
N GLN A 145 -27.25 -16.94 -6.13
CA GLN A 145 -28.66 -16.77 -6.44
C GLN A 145 -29.49 -17.14 -5.20
N ALA A 146 -30.42 -16.24 -4.84
CA ALA A 146 -31.40 -16.57 -3.84
C ALA A 146 -32.11 -17.87 -4.25
N PRO A 147 -32.35 -18.83 -3.30
CA PRO A 147 -33.10 -20.03 -3.65
C PRO A 147 -34.42 -19.60 -4.26
N GLY A 148 -34.71 -20.09 -5.46
CA GLY A 148 -35.95 -19.79 -6.14
C GLY A 148 -37.14 -20.23 -5.28
N PRO A 149 -38.31 -19.61 -5.46
CA PRO A 149 -39.50 -20.01 -4.68
C PRO A 149 -39.75 -21.50 -4.87
N ILE A 150 -39.85 -22.23 -3.77
CA ILE A 150 -40.25 -23.63 -3.80
C ILE A 150 -41.71 -23.62 -4.25
N THR A 151 -41.92 -23.83 -5.52
CA THR A 151 -43.26 -24.16 -5.99
C THR A 151 -43.58 -25.56 -5.50
N GLY A 152 -44.14 -25.61 -4.29
CA GLY A 152 -44.74 -26.82 -3.80
C GLY A 152 -45.93 -27.18 -4.68
N THR A 153 -45.72 -28.06 -5.63
CA THR A 153 -46.81 -28.69 -6.34
C THR A 153 -47.44 -29.68 -5.41
N ASN A 154 -48.48 -29.27 -4.71
CA ASN A 154 -49.41 -30.21 -4.14
C ASN A 154 -50.29 -30.68 -5.30
N GLY A 155 -49.95 -31.83 -5.79
CA GLY A 155 -50.83 -32.59 -6.62
C GLY A 155 -51.82 -33.39 -5.75
#